data_2ccc3d8a3c73c06a32acfad4da5fd6c5
#
_entry.id   2ccc3d8a3c73c06a32acfad4da5fd6c5
#
_cell.length_a   1.000
_cell.length_b   1.000
_cell.length_c   1.000
_cell.angle_alpha   90.00
_cell.angle_beta   90.00
_cell.angle_gamma   90.00
#
_symmetry.space_group_name_H-M   'P 1'
#
loop_
_entity.id
_entity.type
_entity.pdbx_description
1 polymer ?
#
loop_
_entity_poly.entity_id
_entity_poly.type
_entity_poly.pdbx_seq_one_letter_code
_entity_poly.pdbx_strand_id
1 'polypeptide(L)'
;EGKKIVTDELHLENRDKLCVFHVTPDLVEKITNGTPTPPMCEVLAKNIGIRRATGDIICCVNLDVIVPPREHIDLMYQKLEVGDMITLTKQDVELEDLKKHFGDKTDIQHLMPVIFGVWPIQKRLMIPILSMNKELMLKQPEDNHHVCASIIQACGDFQIAHRKTWYEIRGFEEDMTRRLYHDTNVQYKVIMSGGKILASNTPHIYHIEHERNNTEENTNVIKHSYPSTNDEDWGSIKYTI
;
A
#
# COMPACT_ATOMS: atom_id res chain seq x y z
N GLU A 1 -22.10 24.23 -1.46
CA GLU A 1 -22.71 23.04 -0.82
C GLU A 1 -21.58 22.07 -0.53
N GLY A 2 -21.18 22.00 0.77
CA GLY A 2 -20.10 21.12 1.21
C GLY A 2 -20.51 19.66 0.98
N LYS A 3 -19.72 18.95 0.16
CA LYS A 3 -19.85 17.49 0.06
C LYS A 3 -19.67 16.93 1.46
N LYS A 4 -20.65 16.15 1.92
CA LYS A 4 -20.58 15.41 3.17
C LYS A 4 -19.30 14.59 3.17
N ILE A 5 -18.45 14.77 4.16
CA ILE A 5 -17.22 13.98 4.26
C ILE A 5 -17.65 12.56 4.63
N VAL A 6 -17.14 11.59 3.89
CA VAL A 6 -17.46 10.15 4.07
C VAL A 6 -17.30 9.68 5.52
N THR A 7 -16.48 10.35 6.31
CA THR A 7 -16.26 10.07 7.74
C THR A 7 -17.52 10.19 8.61
N ASP A 8 -18.52 10.97 8.19
CA ASP A 8 -19.77 11.11 8.95
C ASP A 8 -20.64 9.86 8.86
N GLU A 9 -20.40 9.03 7.86
CA GLU A 9 -21.11 7.78 7.60
C GLU A 9 -20.37 6.55 8.15
N LEU A 10 -19.10 6.71 8.54
CA LEU A 10 -18.30 5.61 9.08
C LEU A 10 -18.56 5.43 10.58
N HIS A 11 -18.96 4.22 10.97
CA HIS A 11 -19.05 3.80 12.37
C HIS A 11 -17.66 3.47 12.91
N LEU A 12 -16.91 4.50 13.30
CA LEU A 12 -15.55 4.33 13.82
C LEU A 12 -15.56 4.43 15.35
N GLU A 13 -15.09 3.39 16.01
CA GLU A 13 -14.93 3.38 17.49
C GLU A 13 -13.87 4.36 17.98
N ASN A 14 -12.89 4.69 17.14
CA ASN A 14 -11.76 5.55 17.47
C ASN A 14 -11.63 6.73 16.51
N ARG A 15 -12.70 7.51 16.36
CA ARG A 15 -12.73 8.70 15.48
C ARG A 15 -11.65 9.73 15.80
N ASP A 16 -11.27 9.83 17.06
CA ASP A 16 -10.18 10.69 17.54
C ASP A 16 -8.82 10.35 17.00
N LYS A 17 -8.64 9.12 16.50
CA LYS A 17 -7.39 8.64 15.86
C LYS A 17 -7.42 8.75 14.34
N LEU A 18 -8.56 9.14 13.76
CA LEU A 18 -8.68 9.30 12.31
C LEU A 18 -8.25 10.70 11.91
N CYS A 19 -7.31 10.78 10.99
CA CYS A 19 -6.92 12.01 10.33
C CYS A 19 -7.27 11.89 8.84
N VAL A 20 -8.13 12.77 8.33
CA VAL A 20 -8.56 12.79 6.94
C VAL A 20 -7.92 13.97 6.24
N PHE A 21 -7.18 13.69 5.16
CA PHE A 21 -6.61 14.70 4.29
C PHE A 21 -7.47 14.83 3.04
N HIS A 22 -8.09 16.00 2.86
CA HIS A 22 -8.92 16.26 1.70
C HIS A 22 -8.13 17.03 0.63
N VAL A 23 -7.77 16.34 -0.44
CA VAL A 23 -7.06 16.92 -1.58
C VAL A 23 -8.08 17.35 -2.63
N THR A 24 -8.21 18.65 -2.82
CA THR A 24 -9.15 19.22 -3.80
C THR A 24 -8.61 19.09 -5.23
N PRO A 25 -9.48 19.07 -6.25
CA PRO A 25 -9.06 19.06 -7.66
C PRO A 25 -8.07 20.18 -8.00
N ASP A 26 -8.29 21.39 -7.51
CA ASP A 26 -7.41 22.55 -7.72
C ASP A 26 -6.01 22.31 -7.10
N LEU A 27 -5.95 21.60 -5.98
CA LEU A 27 -4.69 21.24 -5.36
C LEU A 27 -3.98 20.14 -6.16
N VAL A 28 -4.71 19.15 -6.66
CA VAL A 28 -4.15 18.13 -7.56
C VAL A 28 -3.54 18.79 -8.80
N GLU A 29 -4.25 19.72 -9.44
CA GLU A 29 -3.75 20.46 -10.61
C GLU A 29 -2.45 21.21 -10.30
N LYS A 30 -2.38 21.86 -9.13
CA LYS A 30 -1.16 22.55 -8.67
C LYS A 30 0.00 21.58 -8.41
N ILE A 31 -0.26 20.45 -7.75
CA ILE A 31 0.76 19.45 -7.42
C ILE A 31 1.32 18.83 -8.71
N THR A 32 0.45 18.50 -9.65
CA THR A 32 0.82 17.84 -10.91
C THR A 32 1.25 18.80 -12.02
N ASN A 33 1.26 20.09 -11.71
CA ASN A 33 1.62 21.14 -12.67
C ASN A 33 0.76 21.09 -13.94
N GLY A 34 -0.54 20.80 -13.76
CA GLY A 34 -1.50 20.66 -14.85
C GLY A 34 -1.37 19.34 -15.64
N THR A 35 -0.51 18.41 -15.21
CA THR A 35 -0.43 17.09 -15.84
C THR A 35 -1.73 16.34 -15.59
N PRO A 36 -2.41 15.82 -16.63
CA PRO A 36 -3.63 15.05 -16.45
C PRO A 36 -3.39 13.83 -15.56
N THR A 37 -4.25 13.64 -14.56
CA THR A 37 -4.22 12.48 -13.67
C THR A 37 -5.55 11.74 -13.73
N PRO A 38 -5.57 10.44 -13.39
CA PRO A 38 -6.81 9.74 -13.10
C PRO A 38 -7.62 10.48 -12.01
N PRO A 39 -8.94 10.30 -11.96
CA PRO A 39 -9.81 10.89 -10.93
C PRO A 39 -9.32 10.64 -9.50
N MET A 40 -8.67 9.50 -9.27
CA MET A 40 -7.96 9.17 -8.03
C MET A 40 -6.48 8.94 -8.37
N CYS A 41 -5.64 9.87 -7.96
CA CYS A 41 -4.19 9.72 -8.08
C CYS A 41 -3.65 9.04 -6.81
N GLU A 42 -3.56 7.72 -6.89
CA GLU A 42 -3.21 6.86 -5.75
C GLU A 42 -1.85 7.21 -5.14
N VAL A 43 -0.84 7.45 -5.97
CA VAL A 43 0.51 7.76 -5.49
C VAL A 43 0.57 9.06 -4.69
N LEU A 44 -0.16 10.10 -5.12
CA LEU A 44 -0.24 11.36 -4.38
C LEU A 44 -0.96 11.16 -3.04
N ALA A 45 -2.08 10.44 -3.05
CA ALA A 45 -2.84 10.16 -1.83
C ALA A 45 -1.98 9.39 -0.81
N LYS A 46 -1.29 8.34 -1.26
CA LYS A 46 -0.40 7.53 -0.42
C LYS A 46 0.76 8.37 0.13
N ASN A 47 1.44 9.15 -0.71
CA ASN A 47 2.56 10.00 -0.28
C ASN A 47 2.14 11.08 0.71
N ILE A 48 0.99 11.70 0.52
CA ILE A 48 0.42 12.68 1.46
C ILE A 48 0.22 12.06 2.83
N GLY A 49 -0.35 10.85 2.87
CA GLY A 49 -0.55 10.09 4.11
C GLY A 49 0.77 9.68 4.77
N ILE A 50 1.71 9.10 4.01
CA ILE A 50 3.02 8.67 4.50
C ILE A 50 3.79 9.86 5.10
N ARG A 51 3.81 10.99 4.40
CA ARG A 51 4.57 12.17 4.80
C ARG A 51 4.04 12.82 6.08
N ARG A 52 2.76 12.65 6.39
CA ARG A 52 2.08 13.22 7.57
C ARG A 52 1.87 12.22 8.70
N ALA A 53 2.16 10.94 8.47
CA ALA A 53 2.08 9.92 9.50
C ALA A 53 3.09 10.19 10.61
N THR A 54 2.65 10.04 11.86
CA THR A 54 3.47 10.30 13.06
C THR A 54 4.04 9.02 13.68
N GLY A 55 3.52 7.84 13.30
CA GLY A 55 4.01 6.55 13.77
C GLY A 55 5.42 6.23 13.28
N ASP A 56 6.17 5.45 14.04
CA ASP A 56 7.51 4.98 13.62
C ASP A 56 7.43 3.92 12.52
N ILE A 57 6.32 3.21 12.44
CA ILE A 57 6.01 2.23 11.42
C ILE A 57 4.77 2.71 10.69
N ILE A 58 4.83 2.69 9.36
CA ILE A 58 3.75 3.12 8.49
C ILE A 58 3.31 1.94 7.63
N CYS A 59 2.01 1.63 7.72
CA CYS A 59 1.35 0.69 6.82
C CYS A 59 0.59 1.48 5.75
N CYS A 60 0.96 1.28 4.51
CA CYS A 60 0.23 1.80 3.37
C CYS A 60 -0.71 0.71 2.86
N VAL A 61 -2.01 1.00 2.84
CA VAL A 61 -3.06 0.04 2.49
C VAL A 61 -4.11 0.69 1.62
N ASN A 62 -4.69 -0.08 0.69
CA ASN A 62 -5.80 0.36 -0.14
C ASN A 62 -7.13 0.25 0.62
N LEU A 63 -8.14 1.01 0.21
CA LEU A 63 -9.44 1.07 0.90
C LEU A 63 -10.31 -0.18 0.71
N ASP A 64 -10.06 -0.93 -0.36
CA ASP A 64 -10.76 -2.15 -0.76
C ASP A 64 -10.09 -3.43 -0.21
N VAL A 65 -9.28 -3.26 0.82
CA VAL A 65 -8.53 -4.35 1.45
C VAL A 65 -9.00 -4.61 2.88
N ILE A 66 -9.26 -5.88 3.17
CA ILE A 66 -9.46 -6.37 4.54
C ILE A 66 -8.10 -6.78 5.09
N VAL A 67 -7.66 -6.04 6.10
CA VAL A 67 -6.33 -6.23 6.71
C VAL A 67 -6.34 -7.31 7.79
N PRO A 68 -5.20 -7.95 8.08
CA PRO A 68 -5.09 -8.94 9.16
C PRO A 68 -5.40 -8.33 10.53
N PRO A 69 -5.78 -9.17 11.52
CA PRO A 69 -5.92 -8.74 12.90
C PRO A 69 -4.63 -8.11 13.45
N ARG A 70 -4.79 -7.24 14.42
CA ARG A 70 -3.70 -6.49 15.01
C ARG A 70 -2.56 -7.36 15.51
N GLU A 71 -2.85 -8.45 16.17
CA GLU A 71 -1.83 -9.38 16.67
C GLU A 71 -0.94 -9.96 15.58
N HIS A 72 -1.44 -10.13 14.35
CA HIS A 72 -0.62 -10.54 13.22
C HIS A 72 0.29 -9.40 12.74
N ILE A 73 -0.26 -8.18 12.71
CA ILE A 73 0.50 -6.98 12.36
C ILE A 73 1.62 -6.74 13.39
N ASP A 74 1.33 -6.89 14.67
CA ASP A 74 2.32 -6.73 15.75
C ASP A 74 3.45 -7.77 15.65
N LEU A 75 3.15 -9.00 15.21
CA LEU A 75 4.18 -10.01 14.95
C LEU A 75 5.05 -9.68 13.73
N MET A 76 4.49 -9.04 12.70
CA MET A 76 5.27 -8.55 11.55
C MET A 76 6.24 -7.46 11.99
N TYR A 77 5.78 -6.53 12.82
CA TYR A 77 6.60 -5.43 13.32
C TYR A 77 7.86 -5.91 14.04
N GLN A 78 7.78 -7.01 14.78
CA GLN A 78 8.92 -7.57 15.50
C GLN A 78 10.04 -8.07 14.58
N LYS A 79 9.76 -8.26 13.28
CA LYS A 79 10.73 -8.74 12.29
C LYS A 79 11.18 -7.67 11.31
N LEU A 80 10.56 -6.49 11.37
CA LEU A 80 10.83 -5.41 10.46
C LEU A 80 12.05 -4.61 10.92
N GLU A 81 13.09 -4.61 10.13
CA GLU A 81 14.26 -3.75 10.33
C GLU A 81 14.13 -2.44 9.55
N VAL A 82 14.83 -1.40 9.99
CA VAL A 82 14.94 -0.16 9.23
C VAL A 82 15.65 -0.45 7.91
N GLY A 83 15.11 0.03 6.82
CA GLY A 83 15.53 -0.29 5.46
C GLY A 83 14.65 -1.32 4.79
N ASP A 84 14.03 -2.23 5.54
CA ASP A 84 13.21 -3.31 4.99
C ASP A 84 11.75 -2.89 4.78
N MET A 85 11.03 -3.67 3.96
CA MET A 85 9.60 -3.57 3.74
C MET A 85 8.95 -4.95 3.77
N ILE A 86 7.82 -5.07 4.45
CA ILE A 86 6.98 -6.26 4.44
C ILE A 86 5.82 -6.06 3.48
N THR A 87 5.54 -7.08 2.66
CA THR A 87 4.35 -7.18 1.82
C THR A 87 3.62 -8.48 2.13
N LEU A 88 2.31 -8.50 1.90
CA LEU A 88 1.51 -9.71 2.05
C LEU A 88 0.95 -10.14 0.71
N THR A 89 0.73 -11.45 0.56
CA THR A 89 -0.05 -11.95 -0.56
C THR A 89 -1.50 -11.55 -0.42
N LYS A 90 -2.16 -11.29 -1.52
CA LYS A 90 -3.59 -10.99 -1.54
C LYS A 90 -4.38 -12.17 -2.09
N GLN A 91 -5.61 -12.27 -1.64
CA GLN A 91 -6.64 -13.13 -2.21
C GLN A 91 -7.83 -12.25 -2.58
N ASP A 92 -8.23 -12.29 -3.84
CA ASP A 92 -9.41 -11.58 -4.30
C ASP A 92 -10.67 -12.31 -3.81
N VAL A 93 -11.65 -11.57 -3.34
CA VAL A 93 -12.93 -12.07 -2.83
C VAL A 93 -14.08 -11.29 -3.43
N GLU A 94 -15.10 -12.00 -3.88
CA GLU A 94 -16.30 -11.39 -4.42
C GLU A 94 -17.15 -10.77 -3.30
N LEU A 95 -17.58 -9.52 -3.49
CA LEU A 95 -18.44 -8.83 -2.54
C LEU A 95 -19.76 -9.61 -2.27
N GLU A 96 -20.31 -10.24 -3.30
CA GLU A 96 -21.53 -11.05 -3.18
C GLU A 96 -21.32 -12.31 -2.32
N ASP A 97 -20.13 -12.92 -2.37
CA ASP A 97 -19.81 -14.05 -1.51
C ASP A 97 -19.64 -13.60 -0.06
N LEU A 98 -19.07 -12.44 0.18
CA LEU A 98 -19.04 -11.82 1.49
C LEU A 98 -20.46 -11.58 2.02
N LYS A 99 -21.35 -10.98 1.23
CA LYS A 99 -22.75 -10.72 1.59
C LYS A 99 -23.53 -12.01 1.87
N LYS A 100 -23.35 -13.07 1.08
CA LYS A 100 -23.99 -14.38 1.32
C LYS A 100 -23.62 -14.99 2.66
N HIS A 101 -22.35 -14.88 3.04
CA HIS A 101 -21.86 -15.43 4.31
C HIS A 101 -22.25 -14.59 5.53
N PHE A 102 -22.37 -13.29 5.36
CA PHE A 102 -22.46 -12.34 6.47
C PHE A 102 -23.76 -11.54 6.49
N GLY A 103 -24.63 -11.74 5.46
CA GLY A 103 -25.86 -10.96 5.29
C GLY A 103 -25.58 -9.50 4.98
N ASP A 104 -26.63 -8.67 4.97
CA ASP A 104 -26.52 -7.23 4.73
C ASP A 104 -25.82 -6.45 5.86
N LYS A 105 -25.36 -7.14 6.89
CA LYS A 105 -24.54 -6.52 7.95
C LYS A 105 -23.13 -6.34 7.41
N THR A 106 -22.93 -5.24 6.71
CA THR A 106 -21.61 -4.75 6.25
C THR A 106 -20.71 -4.29 7.39
N ASP A 107 -20.99 -4.71 8.60
CA ASP A 107 -20.12 -4.46 9.75
C ASP A 107 -18.91 -5.39 9.66
N ILE A 108 -17.86 -4.87 9.05
CA ILE A 108 -16.56 -5.54 8.86
C ILE A 108 -16.02 -6.10 10.18
N GLN A 109 -16.35 -5.50 11.32
CA GLN A 109 -15.94 -6.02 12.63
C GLN A 109 -16.53 -7.39 12.94
N HIS A 110 -17.74 -7.69 12.46
CA HIS A 110 -18.35 -9.01 12.57
C HIS A 110 -17.81 -10.00 11.53
N LEU A 111 -17.27 -9.50 10.41
CA LEU A 111 -16.65 -10.32 9.37
C LEU A 111 -15.28 -10.84 9.80
N MET A 112 -14.52 -10.04 10.54
CA MET A 112 -13.15 -10.34 10.94
C MET A 112 -13.01 -11.69 11.66
N PRO A 113 -13.81 -12.06 12.68
CA PRO A 113 -13.69 -13.36 13.36
C PRO A 113 -13.98 -14.55 12.45
N VAL A 114 -14.84 -14.39 11.45
CA VAL A 114 -15.25 -15.50 10.57
C VAL A 114 -14.25 -15.67 9.43
N ILE A 115 -13.80 -14.58 8.81
CA ILE A 115 -12.75 -14.61 7.80
C ILE A 115 -11.45 -15.13 8.41
N PHE A 116 -11.11 -14.70 9.62
CA PHE A 116 -9.89 -15.12 10.32
C PHE A 116 -10.09 -16.39 11.18
N GLY A 117 -11.31 -16.76 11.51
CA GLY A 117 -11.62 -18.03 12.20
C GLY A 117 -11.43 -19.25 11.32
N VAL A 118 -11.47 -19.10 9.99
CA VAL A 118 -11.07 -20.13 9.02
C VAL A 118 -9.54 -20.26 8.94
N TRP A 119 -8.79 -19.29 9.46
CA TRP A 119 -7.35 -19.38 9.53
C TRP A 119 -6.90 -19.89 10.88
N PRO A 120 -6.35 -21.11 10.91
CA PRO A 120 -5.66 -21.52 12.11
C PRO A 120 -4.55 -20.50 12.36
N ILE A 121 -4.64 -19.80 13.49
CA ILE A 121 -3.57 -18.92 13.98
C ILE A 121 -2.37 -19.82 14.27
N GLN A 122 -1.71 -20.23 13.24
CA GLN A 122 -0.42 -20.90 13.37
C GLN A 122 0.59 -19.82 13.72
N LYS A 123 0.64 -19.43 14.99
CA LYS A 123 1.61 -18.49 15.56
C LYS A 123 3.06 -18.78 15.12
N ARG A 124 3.31 -19.94 14.52
CA ARG A 124 4.63 -20.39 14.06
C ARG A 124 4.96 -20.02 12.61
N LEU A 125 4.02 -19.52 11.80
CA LEU A 125 4.20 -19.41 10.35
C LEU A 125 4.23 -17.98 9.78
N MET A 126 4.29 -16.96 10.61
CA MET A 126 4.63 -15.61 10.14
C MET A 126 6.15 -15.49 9.88
N ILE A 127 6.71 -16.44 9.17
CA ILE A 127 8.07 -16.34 8.67
C ILE A 127 7.93 -15.77 7.26
N PRO A 128 8.62 -14.70 6.91
CA PRO A 128 8.72 -14.28 5.52
C PRO A 128 9.14 -15.48 4.69
N ILE A 129 8.30 -15.88 3.75
CA ILE A 129 8.57 -17.07 2.93
C ILE A 129 9.67 -16.78 1.93
N LEU A 130 9.76 -15.52 1.52
CA LEU A 130 10.73 -15.08 0.56
C LEU A 130 11.33 -13.74 0.99
N SER A 131 12.64 -13.63 0.86
CA SER A 131 13.35 -12.37 1.05
C SER A 131 14.13 -12.04 -0.23
N MET A 132 13.91 -10.85 -0.77
CA MET A 132 14.67 -10.33 -1.89
C MET A 132 15.52 -9.15 -1.43
N ASN A 133 16.78 -9.18 -1.79
CA ASN A 133 17.73 -8.09 -1.57
C ASN A 133 18.47 -7.73 -2.89
N LYS A 134 19.28 -6.68 -2.83
CA LYS A 134 20.00 -6.17 -3.99
C LYS A 134 20.92 -7.22 -4.63
N GLU A 135 21.62 -8.03 -3.83
CA GLU A 135 22.52 -9.05 -4.34
C GLU A 135 21.79 -10.12 -5.18
N LEU A 136 20.66 -10.60 -4.65
CA LEU A 136 19.82 -11.58 -5.36
C LEU A 136 19.20 -10.98 -6.62
N MET A 137 18.75 -9.73 -6.57
CA MET A 137 18.18 -9.05 -7.71
C MET A 137 19.20 -8.83 -8.82
N LEU A 138 20.41 -8.38 -8.50
CA LEU A 138 21.46 -8.10 -9.47
C LEU A 138 22.07 -9.36 -10.11
N LYS A 139 21.80 -10.54 -9.57
CA LYS A 139 22.11 -11.83 -10.21
C LYS A 139 21.17 -12.17 -11.36
N GLN A 140 20.04 -11.47 -11.47
CA GLN A 140 19.11 -11.64 -12.58
C GLN A 140 19.50 -10.73 -13.76
N PRO A 141 19.13 -11.08 -14.99
CA PRO A 141 19.25 -10.18 -16.13
C PRO A 141 18.56 -8.84 -15.84
N GLU A 142 19.14 -7.74 -16.33
CA GLU A 142 18.68 -6.38 -16.03
C GLU A 142 17.22 -6.14 -16.40
N ASP A 143 16.77 -6.73 -17.51
CA ASP A 143 15.39 -6.68 -17.99
C ASP A 143 14.39 -7.41 -17.06
N ASN A 144 14.88 -8.25 -16.15
CA ASN A 144 14.08 -9.01 -15.20
C ASN A 144 14.07 -8.44 -13.77
N HIS A 145 14.80 -7.35 -13.50
CA HIS A 145 14.88 -6.80 -12.14
C HIS A 145 13.51 -6.43 -11.57
N HIS A 146 12.65 -5.83 -12.37
CA HIS A 146 11.28 -5.52 -11.96
C HIS A 146 10.42 -6.77 -11.74
N VAL A 147 10.63 -7.80 -12.56
CA VAL A 147 9.95 -9.09 -12.43
C VAL A 147 10.38 -9.77 -11.13
N CYS A 148 11.66 -9.72 -10.78
CA CYS A 148 12.17 -10.28 -9.54
C CYS A 148 11.56 -9.58 -8.32
N ALA A 149 11.43 -8.26 -8.34
CA ALA A 149 10.73 -7.52 -7.30
C ALA A 149 9.24 -7.91 -7.23
N SER A 150 8.61 -8.13 -8.39
CA SER A 150 7.19 -8.55 -8.47
C SER A 150 6.97 -10.00 -8.05
N ILE A 151 7.95 -10.90 -8.26
CA ILE A 151 7.86 -12.32 -7.84
C ILE A 151 7.68 -12.45 -6.33
N ILE A 152 8.15 -11.48 -5.56
CA ILE A 152 7.90 -11.42 -4.13
C ILE A 152 6.44 -11.04 -3.83
N GLN A 153 5.58 -11.08 -4.82
CA GLN A 153 4.18 -10.73 -4.69
C GLN A 153 4.04 -9.27 -4.22
N ALA A 154 4.45 -8.36 -5.09
CA ALA A 154 4.26 -6.93 -4.87
C ALA A 154 2.79 -6.63 -4.74
N CYS A 155 2.24 -6.93 -3.58
CA CYS A 155 0.92 -6.47 -3.24
C CYS A 155 1.05 -5.00 -2.84
N GLY A 156 0.81 -4.09 -3.79
CA GLY A 156 0.71 -2.67 -3.54
C GLY A 156 -0.41 -2.31 -2.59
N ASP A 157 -1.31 -3.27 -2.39
CA ASP A 157 -2.49 -3.09 -1.54
C ASP A 157 -2.15 -3.11 -0.05
N PHE A 158 -0.95 -3.64 0.33
CA PHE A 158 -0.52 -3.70 1.73
C PHE A 158 1.01 -3.72 1.83
N GLN A 159 1.58 -2.62 2.28
CA GLN A 159 3.03 -2.44 2.42
C GLN A 159 3.36 -1.81 3.77
N ILE A 160 4.23 -2.46 4.55
CA ILE A 160 4.66 -1.97 5.86
C ILE A 160 6.17 -1.72 5.84
N ALA A 161 6.57 -0.54 6.29
CA ALA A 161 7.98 -0.21 6.51
C ALA A 161 8.14 0.79 7.65
N HIS A 162 9.35 0.90 8.17
CA HIS A 162 9.68 1.99 9.06
C HIS A 162 9.52 3.35 8.38
N ARG A 163 9.07 4.37 9.11
CA ARG A 163 8.99 5.74 8.61
C ARG A 163 10.33 6.20 8.00
N LYS A 164 11.44 5.83 8.61
CA LYS A 164 12.77 6.12 8.07
C LYS A 164 13.00 5.51 6.69
N THR A 165 12.56 4.28 6.46
CA THR A 165 12.62 3.62 5.14
C THR A 165 11.80 4.40 4.12
N TRP A 166 10.54 4.74 4.44
CA TRP A 166 9.68 5.53 3.55
C TRP A 166 10.29 6.90 3.20
N TYR A 167 10.94 7.54 4.16
CA TYR A 167 11.60 8.83 3.94
C TYR A 167 12.87 8.70 3.11
N GLU A 168 13.67 7.66 3.32
CA GLU A 168 14.87 7.40 2.54
C GLU A 168 14.56 7.17 1.07
N ILE A 169 13.54 6.38 0.77
CA ILE A 169 13.11 6.12 -0.61
C ILE A 169 12.20 7.23 -1.17
N ARG A 170 11.83 8.23 -0.39
CA ARG A 170 10.91 9.32 -0.73
C ARG A 170 9.55 8.84 -1.24
N GLY A 171 8.96 7.83 -0.57
CA GLY A 171 7.62 7.30 -0.90
C GLY A 171 7.51 6.72 -2.31
N PHE A 172 6.34 6.84 -2.91
CA PHE A 172 6.05 6.47 -4.30
C PHE A 172 6.56 7.55 -5.25
N GLU A 173 6.91 7.20 -6.49
CA GLU A 173 7.29 8.19 -7.51
C GLU A 173 6.08 9.00 -7.95
N GLU A 174 6.09 10.30 -7.71
CA GLU A 174 4.94 11.20 -7.94
C GLU A 174 4.65 11.47 -9.42
N ASP A 175 5.59 11.17 -10.30
CA ASP A 175 5.38 11.20 -11.74
C ASP A 175 4.72 9.92 -12.29
N MET A 176 4.60 8.86 -11.47
CA MET A 176 3.85 7.64 -11.82
C MET A 176 2.37 7.81 -11.47
N THR A 177 1.70 8.79 -12.05
CA THR A 177 0.33 9.18 -11.68
C THR A 177 -0.75 8.22 -12.17
N ARG A 178 -0.43 7.33 -13.11
CA ARG A 178 -1.36 6.33 -13.67
C ARG A 178 -1.40 5.08 -12.81
N ARG A 179 -2.19 4.08 -13.23
CA ARG A 179 -2.32 2.79 -12.53
C ARG A 179 -1.15 1.86 -12.84
N LEU A 180 -0.96 0.85 -11.98
CA LEU A 180 0.03 -0.21 -12.06
C LEU A 180 1.50 0.25 -11.91
N TYR A 181 2.33 -0.69 -11.53
CA TYR A 181 3.78 -0.63 -11.39
C TYR A 181 4.35 0.35 -10.36
N HIS A 182 3.56 1.23 -9.73
CA HIS A 182 4.07 2.13 -8.70
C HIS A 182 4.49 1.39 -7.42
N ASP A 183 3.80 0.33 -7.06
CA ASP A 183 4.12 -0.59 -5.99
C ASP A 183 5.40 -1.39 -6.27
N THR A 184 5.54 -1.90 -7.50
CA THR A 184 6.77 -2.57 -7.95
C THR A 184 7.96 -1.61 -7.91
N ASN A 185 7.77 -0.36 -8.34
CA ASN A 185 8.82 0.66 -8.26
C ASN A 185 9.23 0.95 -6.82
N VAL A 186 8.29 1.06 -5.88
CA VAL A 186 8.59 1.26 -4.45
C VAL A 186 9.43 0.11 -3.91
N GLN A 187 9.09 -1.13 -4.21
CA GLN A 187 9.88 -2.29 -3.78
C GLN A 187 11.28 -2.28 -4.41
N TYR A 188 11.37 -1.91 -5.68
CA TYR A 188 12.67 -1.72 -6.33
C TYR A 188 13.53 -0.68 -5.59
N LYS A 189 12.95 0.46 -5.20
CA LYS A 189 13.66 1.50 -4.44
C LYS A 189 14.17 0.98 -3.09
N VAL A 190 13.35 0.22 -2.36
CA VAL A 190 13.75 -0.41 -1.10
C VAL A 190 14.96 -1.34 -1.30
N ILE A 191 14.92 -2.19 -2.31
CA ILE A 191 16.02 -3.12 -2.62
C ILE A 191 17.29 -2.35 -3.00
N MET A 192 17.15 -1.32 -3.81
CA MET A 192 18.30 -0.54 -4.30
C MET A 192 18.91 0.35 -3.22
N SER A 193 18.13 0.78 -2.22
CA SER A 193 18.66 1.48 -1.03
C SER A 193 19.42 0.54 -0.08
N GLY A 194 19.39 -0.75 -0.33
CA GLY A 194 20.10 -1.76 0.49
C GLY A 194 19.20 -2.53 1.44
N GLY A 195 17.91 -2.25 1.46
CA GLY A 195 16.91 -2.98 2.23
C GLY A 195 16.50 -4.29 1.56
N LYS A 196 15.56 -4.97 2.19
CA LYS A 196 14.98 -6.24 1.71
C LYS A 196 13.48 -6.11 1.61
N ILE A 197 12.91 -6.84 0.66
CA ILE A 197 11.48 -7.11 0.65
C ILE A 197 11.25 -8.45 1.32
N LEU A 198 10.40 -8.43 2.35
CA LEU A 198 9.99 -9.59 3.12
C LEU A 198 8.54 -9.91 2.74
N ALA A 199 8.35 -10.95 1.96
CA ALA A 199 7.02 -11.36 1.53
C ALA A 199 6.50 -12.50 2.39
N SER A 200 5.25 -12.38 2.83
CA SER A 200 4.56 -13.45 3.53
C SER A 200 3.25 -13.78 2.84
N ASN A 201 2.97 -15.06 2.70
CA ASN A 201 1.66 -15.56 2.24
C ASN A 201 0.77 -16.04 3.39
N THR A 202 1.18 -15.78 4.63
CA THR A 202 0.40 -16.05 5.83
C THR A 202 0.70 -14.98 6.88
N PRO A 203 -0.27 -14.17 7.29
CA PRO A 203 -1.63 -14.11 6.78
C PRO A 203 -1.70 -13.53 5.36
N HIS A 204 -2.81 -13.79 4.66
CA HIS A 204 -3.17 -13.05 3.45
C HIS A 204 -3.88 -11.76 3.83
N ILE A 205 -3.93 -10.81 2.89
CA ILE A 205 -4.96 -9.79 2.86
C ILE A 205 -6.07 -10.25 1.91
N TYR A 206 -7.29 -9.78 2.13
CA TYR A 206 -8.38 -9.98 1.19
C TYR A 206 -8.67 -8.67 0.49
N HIS A 207 -8.68 -8.72 -0.82
CA HIS A 207 -9.03 -7.60 -1.67
C HIS A 207 -10.44 -7.83 -2.22
N ILE A 208 -11.34 -6.87 -2.05
CA ILE A 208 -12.70 -6.92 -2.57
C ILE A 208 -12.61 -6.72 -4.08
N GLU A 209 -13.02 -7.74 -4.84
CA GLU A 209 -12.97 -7.70 -6.30
C GLU A 209 -13.93 -6.64 -6.84
N HIS A 210 -13.46 -5.87 -7.79
CA HIS A 210 -14.22 -4.85 -8.48
C HIS A 210 -13.73 -4.70 -9.92
N GLU A 211 -14.53 -4.09 -10.78
CA GLU A 211 -14.14 -3.80 -12.14
C GLU A 211 -12.88 -2.92 -12.20
N ARG A 212 -11.97 -3.28 -13.09
CA ARG A 212 -10.70 -2.58 -13.30
C ARG A 212 -10.66 -1.95 -14.67
N ASN A 213 -10.48 -0.65 -14.74
CA ASN A 213 -10.22 0.05 -15.99
C ASN A 213 -8.70 0.10 -16.27
N ASN A 214 -8.16 -1.00 -16.79
CA ASN A 214 -6.76 -1.13 -17.17
C ASN A 214 -6.60 -0.89 -18.68
N THR A 215 -6.76 0.34 -19.12
CA THR A 215 -6.43 0.75 -20.49
C THR A 215 -4.97 1.17 -20.58
N GLU A 216 -4.36 1.10 -21.78
CA GLU A 216 -2.99 1.58 -21.99
C GLU A 216 -2.82 3.04 -21.57
N GLU A 217 -3.82 3.88 -21.79
CA GLU A 217 -3.79 5.30 -21.39
C GLU A 217 -3.74 5.49 -19.87
N ASN A 218 -4.28 4.53 -19.10
CA ASN A 218 -4.34 4.56 -17.64
C ASN A 218 -3.23 3.74 -16.96
N THR A 219 -2.32 3.18 -17.73
CA THR A 219 -1.25 2.33 -17.21
C THR A 219 0.07 3.08 -17.19
N ASN A 220 0.81 2.99 -16.09
CA ASN A 220 2.17 3.50 -16.02
C ASN A 220 3.10 2.66 -16.90
N VAL A 221 4.16 3.29 -17.40
CA VAL A 221 5.32 2.58 -17.91
C VAL A 221 6.11 2.06 -16.71
N ILE A 222 6.60 0.83 -16.81
CA ILE A 222 7.50 0.27 -15.79
C ILE A 222 8.70 1.19 -15.61
N LYS A 223 8.98 1.56 -14.38
CA LYS A 223 10.05 2.48 -14.04
C LYS A 223 10.97 1.86 -12.98
N HIS A 224 12.25 1.91 -13.23
CA HIS A 224 13.29 1.50 -12.28
C HIS A 224 14.02 2.76 -11.81
N SER A 225 13.39 3.55 -10.93
CA SER A 225 13.98 4.78 -10.44
C SER A 225 14.61 4.58 -9.07
N TYR A 226 15.93 4.72 -9.02
CA TYR A 226 16.69 4.87 -7.79
C TYR A 226 17.99 5.64 -8.11
N PRO A 227 18.35 6.69 -7.36
CA PRO A 227 17.53 7.30 -6.30
C PRO A 227 16.18 7.82 -6.80
N SER A 228 15.27 8.11 -5.87
CA SER A 228 13.94 8.67 -6.19
C SER A 228 14.07 9.95 -7.01
N THR A 229 13.16 10.15 -7.97
CA THR A 229 13.04 11.41 -8.72
C THR A 229 12.26 12.47 -7.94
N ASN A 230 11.57 12.09 -6.87
CA ASN A 230 10.87 13.03 -5.99
C ASN A 230 11.86 13.99 -5.32
N ASP A 231 11.48 15.25 -5.21
CA ASP A 231 12.23 16.28 -4.49
C ASP A 231 12.00 16.22 -2.97
N GLU A 232 12.51 17.21 -2.24
CA GLU A 232 12.34 17.32 -0.79
C GLU A 232 10.89 17.62 -0.37
N ASP A 233 10.09 18.17 -1.29
CA ASP A 233 8.69 18.54 -1.07
C ASP A 233 7.70 17.39 -1.34
N TRP A 234 8.18 16.18 -1.61
CA TRP A 234 7.33 15.02 -1.88
C TRP A 234 6.24 14.83 -0.80
N GLY A 235 5.13 14.22 -1.14
CA GLY A 235 3.97 14.13 -0.28
C GLY A 235 3.30 15.48 -0.07
N SER A 236 3.58 16.42 -0.97
CA SER A 236 2.96 17.76 -0.98
C SER A 236 3.08 18.49 0.36
N ILE A 237 4.24 18.35 1.03
CA ILE A 237 4.43 18.85 2.41
C ILE A 237 4.32 20.38 2.49
N LYS A 238 4.63 21.08 1.40
CA LYS A 238 4.52 22.56 1.31
C LYS A 238 3.08 23.08 1.29
N TYR A 239 2.10 22.21 1.05
CA TYR A 239 0.69 22.59 1.01
C TYR A 239 -0.01 22.29 2.34
N THR A 240 -0.87 23.20 2.76
CA THR A 240 -1.84 22.94 3.85
C THR A 240 -2.98 22.09 3.27
N ILE A 241 -3.21 20.92 3.82
CA ILE A 241 -4.22 19.96 3.38
C ILE A 241 -5.15 19.64 4.55
#